data_3a58e37c5db9666cbb9c4b7fcbf1c34d
#
_entry.id   3a58e37c5db9666cbb9c4b7fcbf1c34d
#
_cell.length_a   1.000
_cell.length_b   1.000
_cell.length_c   1.000
_cell.angle_alpha   90.00
_cell.angle_beta   90.00
_cell.angle_gamma   90.00
#
_symmetry.space_group_name_H-M   'P 1'
#
loop_
_entity.id
_entity.type
_entity.pdbx_description
1 polymer ?
#
loop_
_entity_poly.entity_id
_entity_poly.type
_entity_poly.pdbx_seq_one_letter_code
_entity_poly.pdbx_strand_id
1 'polypeptide(L)'
;SKAEDKALTDNLPRSNRLHPGHLMLEARRAVPEDAVIVVDGGLTMLYQYAFFEKRSSEFIYTANFGHLGSGIGLAIGAQLAAGRTRPVFLITGDGALGFHIMDFETAVRHRLPIVIVLNDDQALGAEMAQHMQHIGHEIQVAFSPVNYAAMAEAMGGFGIRVERREDIAATIEDAFGQAAAHNKPAIVQVSTDQDASHTYPVPYVGELAGWKE
;
A
#
# COMPACT_ATOMS: atom_id res chain seq x y z
N SER A 1 -17.05 9.49 7.26
CA SER A 1 -17.12 10.95 7.56
C SER A 1 -15.90 11.39 8.36
N LYS A 2 -15.63 12.72 8.44
CA LYS A 2 -14.52 13.26 9.28
C LYS A 2 -14.60 12.81 10.74
N ALA A 3 -15.80 12.59 11.27
CA ALA A 3 -16.01 12.12 12.64
C ALA A 3 -15.63 10.64 12.80
N GLU A 4 -15.96 9.81 11.84
CA GLU A 4 -15.54 8.39 11.80
C GLU A 4 -14.03 8.27 11.66
N ASP A 5 -13.43 9.06 10.77
CA ASP A 5 -11.97 9.09 10.60
C ASP A 5 -11.27 9.49 11.90
N LYS A 6 -11.83 10.48 12.62
CA LYS A 6 -11.31 10.89 13.91
C LYS A 6 -11.41 9.77 14.94
N ALA A 7 -12.55 9.08 15.03
CA ALA A 7 -12.74 7.96 15.94
C ALA A 7 -11.75 6.81 15.64
N LEU A 8 -11.50 6.51 14.36
CA LEU A 8 -10.50 5.52 13.97
C LEU A 8 -9.09 5.95 14.36
N THR A 9 -8.74 7.22 14.15
CA THR A 9 -7.40 7.74 14.48
C THR A 9 -7.15 7.89 15.97
N ASP A 10 -8.17 8.24 16.76
CA ASP A 10 -8.03 8.40 18.21
C ASP A 10 -7.73 7.06 18.94
N ASN A 11 -8.06 5.94 18.29
CA ASN A 11 -7.80 4.60 18.79
C ASN A 11 -6.45 4.01 18.33
N LEU A 12 -5.73 4.68 17.41
CA LEU A 12 -4.42 4.19 16.99
C LEU A 12 -3.35 4.46 18.05
N PRO A 13 -2.41 3.54 18.25
CA PRO A 13 -1.30 3.73 19.17
C PRO A 13 -0.51 5.01 18.86
N ARG A 14 -0.11 5.72 19.89
CA ARG A 14 0.79 6.87 19.75
C ARG A 14 2.22 6.35 19.63
N SER A 15 2.81 6.50 18.48
CA SER A 15 4.19 6.19 18.17
C SER A 15 4.87 7.44 17.62
N ASN A 16 6.20 7.49 17.70
CA ASN A 16 7.01 8.52 17.02
C ASN A 16 7.09 8.29 15.50
N ARG A 17 6.57 7.12 15.04
CA ARG A 17 6.52 6.74 13.65
C ARG A 17 5.07 6.74 13.15
N LEU A 18 4.90 6.82 11.85
CA LEU A 18 3.59 6.84 11.20
C LEU A 18 2.94 5.45 11.27
N HIS A 19 1.80 5.33 11.95
CA HIS A 19 1.03 4.09 11.94
C HIS A 19 0.41 3.84 10.55
N PRO A 20 0.47 2.63 9.97
CA PRO A 20 -0.09 2.31 8.64
C PRO A 20 -1.57 2.68 8.47
N GLY A 21 -2.37 2.63 9.53
CA GLY A 21 -3.76 3.09 9.51
C GLY A 21 -3.90 4.57 9.11
N HIS A 22 -2.96 5.44 9.49
CA HIS A 22 -2.96 6.83 9.04
C HIS A 22 -2.68 6.93 7.55
N LEU A 23 -1.73 6.14 7.03
CA LEU A 23 -1.48 6.05 5.59
C LEU A 23 -2.76 5.68 4.83
N MET A 24 -3.49 4.66 5.28
CA MET A 24 -4.73 4.21 4.65
C MET A 24 -5.81 5.29 4.63
N LEU A 25 -5.97 6.02 5.73
CA LEU A 25 -6.94 7.11 5.83
C LEU A 25 -6.61 8.29 4.90
N GLU A 26 -5.34 8.68 4.83
CA GLU A 26 -4.91 9.77 3.94
C GLU A 26 -4.96 9.34 2.46
N ALA A 27 -4.53 8.11 2.15
CA ALA A 27 -4.63 7.56 0.80
C ALA A 27 -6.11 7.48 0.33
N ARG A 28 -7.03 7.05 1.20
CA ARG A 28 -8.47 7.04 0.89
C ARG A 28 -9.01 8.40 0.48
N ARG A 29 -8.51 9.49 1.09
CA ARG A 29 -8.93 10.86 0.78
C ARG A 29 -8.41 11.33 -0.57
N ALA A 30 -7.17 10.96 -0.89
CA ALA A 30 -6.46 11.42 -2.07
C ALA A 30 -6.80 10.65 -3.37
N VAL A 31 -7.19 9.38 -3.24
CA VAL A 31 -7.49 8.54 -4.41
C VAL A 31 -8.76 9.01 -5.11
N PRO A 32 -8.74 9.25 -6.44
CA PRO A 32 -9.92 9.62 -7.21
C PRO A 32 -11.09 8.64 -7.04
N GLU A 33 -12.33 9.15 -7.07
CA GLU A 33 -13.52 8.31 -6.85
C GLU A 33 -13.74 7.26 -7.92
N ASP A 34 -13.31 7.53 -9.14
CA ASP A 34 -13.41 6.64 -10.30
C ASP A 34 -12.17 5.72 -10.48
N ALA A 35 -11.21 5.78 -9.55
CA ALA A 35 -10.02 4.97 -9.63
C ALA A 35 -10.32 3.47 -9.52
N VAL A 36 -9.59 2.66 -10.28
CA VAL A 36 -9.49 1.23 -10.04
C VAL A 36 -8.45 1.01 -8.95
N ILE A 37 -8.85 0.37 -7.86
CA ILE A 37 -7.98 0.12 -6.70
C ILE A 37 -7.46 -1.31 -6.76
N VAL A 38 -6.16 -1.45 -6.78
CA VAL A 38 -5.47 -2.74 -6.70
C VAL A 38 -4.82 -2.85 -5.34
N VAL A 39 -4.98 -3.99 -4.69
CA VAL A 39 -4.43 -4.26 -3.36
C VAL A 39 -3.53 -5.47 -3.43
N ASP A 40 -2.32 -5.36 -2.87
CA ASP A 40 -1.40 -6.47 -2.72
C ASP A 40 -1.18 -6.79 -1.24
N GLY A 41 -0.98 -8.04 -0.97
CA GLY A 41 -1.18 -8.75 0.25
C GLY A 41 -0.41 -8.38 1.51
N GLY A 42 -0.37 -9.32 2.43
CA GLY A 42 0.25 -9.19 3.73
C GLY A 42 -0.51 -8.25 4.67
N LEU A 43 0.21 -7.68 5.62
CA LEU A 43 -0.34 -6.77 6.63
C LEU A 43 -0.97 -5.52 6.01
N THR A 44 -0.40 -5.01 4.91
CA THR A 44 -0.94 -3.86 4.17
C THR A 44 -2.38 -4.07 3.72
N MET A 45 -2.73 -5.28 3.23
CA MET A 45 -4.10 -5.62 2.86
C MET A 45 -5.05 -5.59 4.08
N LEU A 46 -4.59 -6.06 5.24
CA LEU A 46 -5.40 -6.02 6.46
C LEU A 46 -5.68 -4.59 6.93
N TYR A 47 -4.67 -3.71 6.88
CA TYR A 47 -4.87 -2.29 7.14
C TYR A 47 -5.79 -1.63 6.11
N GLN A 48 -5.69 -2.04 4.85
CA GLN A 48 -6.60 -1.55 3.82
C GLN A 48 -8.05 -1.92 4.16
N TYR A 49 -8.34 -3.15 4.53
CA TYR A 49 -9.70 -3.55 4.95
C TYR A 49 -10.21 -2.79 6.16
N ALA A 50 -9.33 -2.50 7.13
CA ALA A 50 -9.73 -1.84 8.36
C ALA A 50 -9.96 -0.31 8.19
N PHE A 51 -9.19 0.36 7.32
CA PHE A 51 -9.12 1.83 7.28
C PHE A 51 -9.41 2.45 5.92
N PHE A 52 -9.39 1.67 4.83
CA PHE A 52 -9.56 2.17 3.47
C PHE A 52 -10.92 1.74 2.88
N GLU A 53 -12.01 2.24 3.42
CA GLU A 53 -13.33 2.03 2.82
C GLU A 53 -13.59 3.09 1.74
N LYS A 54 -13.77 2.66 0.48
CA LYS A 54 -14.15 3.54 -0.63
C LYS A 54 -15.26 2.88 -1.45
N ARG A 55 -16.46 3.48 -1.44
CA ARG A 55 -17.69 2.86 -1.95
C ARG A 55 -17.85 2.89 -3.47
N SER A 56 -17.16 3.81 -4.16
CA SER A 56 -17.35 4.05 -5.60
C SER A 56 -16.25 3.48 -6.48
N SER A 57 -15.24 2.84 -5.91
CA SER A 57 -14.09 2.30 -6.64
C SER A 57 -14.21 0.80 -6.87
N GLU A 58 -13.66 0.34 -7.98
CA GLU A 58 -13.48 -1.09 -8.24
C GLU A 58 -12.23 -1.59 -7.50
N PHE A 59 -12.36 -2.70 -6.80
CA PHE A 59 -11.27 -3.33 -6.09
C PHE A 59 -10.82 -4.59 -6.80
N ILE A 60 -9.52 -4.72 -7.04
CA ILE A 60 -8.87 -5.89 -7.60
C ILE A 60 -7.84 -6.38 -6.60
N TYR A 61 -7.98 -7.60 -6.14
CA TYR A 61 -6.98 -8.26 -5.33
C TYR A 61 -7.01 -9.78 -5.56
N THR A 62 -5.93 -10.44 -5.23
CA THR A 62 -5.90 -11.89 -5.19
C THR A 62 -5.42 -12.36 -3.84
N ALA A 63 -6.22 -13.23 -3.22
CA ALA A 63 -5.87 -13.90 -1.98
C ALA A 63 -5.57 -15.39 -2.21
N ASN A 64 -5.53 -15.84 -3.45
CA ASN A 64 -5.25 -17.23 -3.79
C ASN A 64 -3.87 -17.62 -3.31
N PHE A 65 -3.78 -18.63 -2.46
CA PHE A 65 -2.56 -19.13 -1.84
C PHE A 65 -1.81 -18.11 -0.95
N GLY A 66 -2.40 -16.94 -0.65
CA GLY A 66 -1.77 -15.91 0.18
C GLY A 66 -0.46 -15.33 -0.39
N HIS A 67 -0.20 -15.51 -1.70
CA HIS A 67 1.05 -15.04 -2.29
C HIS A 67 1.11 -13.51 -2.39
N LEU A 68 2.31 -12.98 -2.25
CA LEU A 68 2.63 -11.57 -2.36
C LEU A 68 3.20 -11.25 -3.76
N GLY A 69 3.13 -9.97 -4.18
CA GLY A 69 3.81 -9.47 -5.37
C GLY A 69 2.97 -9.47 -6.65
N SER A 70 1.69 -9.87 -6.58
CA SER A 70 0.82 -9.82 -7.78
C SER A 70 0.36 -8.39 -8.15
N GLY A 71 0.52 -7.42 -7.25
CA GLY A 71 -0.09 -6.09 -7.35
C GLY A 71 0.31 -5.33 -8.60
N ILE A 72 1.60 -5.26 -8.94
CA ILE A 72 2.06 -4.53 -10.14
C ILE A 72 1.46 -5.15 -11.41
N GLY A 73 1.51 -6.47 -11.55
CA GLY A 73 0.93 -7.16 -12.71
C GLY A 73 -0.57 -6.90 -12.87
N LEU A 74 -1.31 -6.95 -11.76
CA LEU A 74 -2.74 -6.62 -11.74
C LEU A 74 -2.99 -5.15 -12.09
N ALA A 75 -2.19 -4.22 -11.58
CA ALA A 75 -2.31 -2.80 -11.89
C ALA A 75 -2.02 -2.49 -13.37
N ILE A 76 -1.03 -3.16 -13.96
CA ILE A 76 -0.75 -3.09 -15.40
C ILE A 76 -1.96 -3.58 -16.20
N GLY A 77 -2.51 -4.76 -15.84
CA GLY A 77 -3.71 -5.31 -16.48
C GLY A 77 -4.92 -4.39 -16.34
N ALA A 78 -5.16 -3.83 -15.15
CA ALA A 78 -6.22 -2.88 -14.88
C ALA A 78 -6.08 -1.60 -15.74
N GLN A 79 -4.86 -1.03 -15.84
CA GLN A 79 -4.64 0.18 -16.63
C GLN A 79 -4.82 -0.05 -18.13
N LEU A 80 -4.45 -1.23 -18.62
CA LEU A 80 -4.69 -1.61 -20.02
C LEU A 80 -6.19 -1.81 -20.29
N ALA A 81 -6.91 -2.48 -19.39
CA ALA A 81 -8.35 -2.70 -19.49
C ALA A 81 -9.15 -1.38 -19.41
N ALA A 82 -8.73 -0.45 -18.54
CA ALA A 82 -9.32 0.87 -18.40
C ALA A 82 -9.03 1.82 -19.58
N GLY A 83 -8.28 1.38 -20.60
CA GLY A 83 -7.93 2.17 -21.78
C GLY A 83 -7.15 3.44 -21.47
N ARG A 84 -6.44 3.49 -20.33
CA ARG A 84 -5.69 4.65 -19.79
C ARG A 84 -6.57 5.89 -19.50
N THR A 85 -7.89 5.72 -19.44
CA THR A 85 -8.84 6.81 -19.21
C THR A 85 -9.24 6.97 -17.76
N ARG A 86 -9.04 5.93 -16.95
CA ARG A 86 -9.31 5.91 -15.50
C ARG A 86 -8.01 5.79 -14.73
N PRO A 87 -7.89 6.48 -13.58
CA PRO A 87 -6.76 6.31 -12.68
C PRO A 87 -6.69 4.87 -12.15
N VAL A 88 -5.48 4.34 -12.05
CA VAL A 88 -5.21 3.06 -11.37
C VAL A 88 -4.32 3.33 -10.17
N PHE A 89 -4.76 2.86 -9.02
CA PHE A 89 -4.12 2.98 -7.74
C PHE A 89 -3.75 1.60 -7.21
N LEU A 90 -2.47 1.38 -6.94
CA LEU A 90 -2.00 0.19 -6.25
C LEU A 90 -1.56 0.54 -4.84
N ILE A 91 -2.12 -0.14 -3.84
CA ILE A 91 -1.59 -0.12 -2.49
C ILE A 91 -0.93 -1.44 -2.15
N THR A 92 0.32 -1.39 -1.67
CA THR A 92 1.16 -2.58 -1.46
C THR A 92 2.13 -2.37 -0.32
N GLY A 93 2.65 -3.45 0.26
CA GLY A 93 3.75 -3.44 1.22
C GLY A 93 5.11 -3.61 0.52
N ASP A 94 6.19 -3.26 1.22
CA ASP A 94 7.57 -3.37 0.71
C ASP A 94 7.96 -4.83 0.43
N GLY A 95 7.57 -5.77 1.29
CA GLY A 95 7.76 -7.19 1.05
C GLY A 95 7.07 -7.66 -0.24
N ALA A 96 5.82 -7.23 -0.48
CA ALA A 96 5.08 -7.58 -1.69
C ALA A 96 5.67 -6.91 -2.93
N LEU A 97 5.98 -5.62 -2.87
CA LEU A 97 6.58 -4.89 -3.99
C LEU A 97 7.95 -5.48 -4.37
N GLY A 98 8.76 -5.87 -3.39
CA GLY A 98 10.08 -6.42 -3.60
C GLY A 98 10.12 -7.67 -4.47
N PHE A 99 9.06 -8.49 -4.47
CA PHE A 99 8.98 -9.69 -5.32
C PHE A 99 8.98 -9.37 -6.82
N HIS A 100 8.34 -8.28 -7.24
CA HIS A 100 8.09 -7.98 -8.65
C HIS A 100 8.33 -6.51 -9.03
N ILE A 101 9.15 -5.78 -8.28
CA ILE A 101 9.41 -4.35 -8.58
C ILE A 101 9.93 -4.11 -9.99
N MET A 102 10.60 -5.08 -10.61
CA MET A 102 11.09 -4.95 -11.98
C MET A 102 9.97 -4.85 -13.02
N ASP A 103 8.76 -5.27 -12.71
CA ASP A 103 7.59 -5.05 -13.56
C ASP A 103 7.17 -3.57 -13.64
N PHE A 104 7.70 -2.72 -12.74
CA PHE A 104 7.56 -1.27 -12.85
C PHE A 104 8.17 -0.73 -14.15
N GLU A 105 9.28 -1.30 -14.60
CA GLU A 105 9.85 -0.96 -15.92
C GLU A 105 8.86 -1.24 -17.06
N THR A 106 8.13 -2.35 -16.97
CA THR A 106 7.07 -2.65 -17.95
C THR A 106 5.99 -1.56 -17.97
N ALA A 107 5.57 -1.05 -16.82
CA ALA A 107 4.64 0.07 -16.77
C ALA A 107 5.24 1.37 -17.38
N VAL A 108 6.53 1.65 -17.13
CA VAL A 108 7.25 2.78 -17.74
C VAL A 108 7.30 2.64 -19.25
N ARG A 109 7.76 1.51 -19.76
CA ARG A 109 7.93 1.21 -21.19
C ARG A 109 6.62 1.30 -21.96
N HIS A 110 5.53 0.84 -21.34
CA HIS A 110 4.17 0.89 -21.91
C HIS A 110 3.44 2.20 -21.60
N ARG A 111 4.08 3.16 -20.94
CA ARG A 111 3.51 4.48 -20.61
C ARG A 111 2.18 4.39 -19.86
N LEU A 112 2.15 3.59 -18.80
CA LEU A 112 0.96 3.36 -17.98
C LEU A 112 1.00 4.26 -16.73
N PRO A 113 0.06 5.22 -16.58
CA PRO A 113 0.04 6.18 -15.49
C PRO A 113 -0.53 5.59 -14.19
N ILE A 114 0.14 4.56 -13.67
CA ILE A 114 -0.25 3.88 -12.44
C ILE A 114 0.38 4.61 -11.25
N VAL A 115 -0.40 4.85 -10.19
CA VAL A 115 0.13 5.36 -8.92
C VAL A 115 0.19 4.23 -7.90
N ILE A 116 1.39 3.96 -7.41
CA ILE A 116 1.69 2.93 -6.41
C ILE A 116 1.98 3.63 -5.08
N VAL A 117 1.17 3.34 -4.06
CA VAL A 117 1.47 3.76 -2.69
C VAL A 117 2.04 2.59 -1.92
N LEU A 118 3.25 2.76 -1.45
CA LEU A 118 4.03 1.76 -0.75
C LEU A 118 3.99 2.00 0.75
N ASN A 119 3.42 1.06 1.49
CA ASN A 119 3.56 0.95 2.93
C ASN A 119 4.93 0.32 3.23
N ASP A 120 5.91 1.15 3.60
CA ASP A 120 7.29 0.75 3.86
C ASP A 120 7.52 0.63 5.37
N ASP A 121 7.20 -0.53 5.92
CA ASP A 121 7.44 -0.90 7.32
C ASP A 121 8.74 -1.72 7.52
N GLN A 122 9.46 -1.99 6.44
CA GLN A 122 10.74 -2.72 6.42
C GLN A 122 10.61 -4.14 6.97
N ALA A 123 9.49 -4.81 6.68
CA ALA A 123 9.24 -6.16 7.16
C ALA A 123 8.26 -6.96 6.32
N LEU A 124 8.28 -8.28 6.48
CA LEU A 124 7.11 -9.11 6.30
C LEU A 124 6.22 -8.95 7.55
N GLY A 125 5.44 -7.87 7.60
CA GLY A 125 4.78 -7.43 8.83
C GLY A 125 3.77 -8.42 9.40
N ALA A 126 3.08 -9.21 8.56
CA ALA A 126 2.16 -10.24 9.03
C ALA A 126 2.90 -11.40 9.72
N GLU A 127 4.01 -11.84 9.16
CA GLU A 127 4.89 -12.87 9.72
C GLU A 127 5.57 -12.36 10.99
N MET A 128 6.00 -11.09 11.00
CA MET A 128 6.56 -10.46 12.20
C MET A 128 5.55 -10.46 13.35
N ALA A 129 4.30 -10.08 13.09
CA ALA A 129 3.24 -10.11 14.11
C ALA A 129 3.05 -11.51 14.70
N GLN A 130 3.03 -12.56 13.84
CA GLN A 130 2.92 -13.94 14.30
C GLN A 130 4.13 -14.39 15.10
N HIS A 131 5.33 -14.06 14.68
CA HIS A 131 6.54 -14.37 15.43
C HIS A 131 6.52 -13.74 16.81
N MET A 132 6.19 -12.46 16.90
CA MET A 132 6.09 -11.77 18.19
C MET A 132 5.02 -12.38 19.08
N GLN A 133 3.88 -12.77 18.54
CA GLN A 133 2.78 -13.37 19.30
C GLN A 133 3.12 -14.77 19.82
N HIS A 134 3.78 -15.62 19.01
CA HIS A 134 3.97 -17.03 19.32
C HIS A 134 5.31 -17.35 19.96
N ILE A 135 6.36 -16.61 19.62
CA ILE A 135 7.75 -16.89 20.08
C ILE A 135 8.42 -15.70 20.75
N GLY A 136 7.80 -14.52 20.76
CA GLY A 136 8.28 -13.34 21.47
C GLY A 136 9.41 -12.57 20.79
N HIS A 137 9.87 -12.98 19.60
CA HIS A 137 10.91 -12.29 18.83
C HIS A 137 10.76 -12.60 17.34
N GLU A 138 11.24 -11.68 16.48
CA GLU A 138 11.25 -11.88 15.03
C GLU A 138 12.36 -12.85 14.59
N ILE A 139 12.16 -13.55 13.49
CA ILE A 139 13.16 -14.42 12.86
C ILE A 139 13.28 -14.08 11.39
N GLN A 140 14.24 -13.23 11.04
CA GLN A 140 14.64 -12.90 9.66
C GLN A 140 13.49 -12.41 8.74
N VAL A 141 12.51 -11.72 9.31
CA VAL A 141 11.40 -11.10 8.59
C VAL A 141 11.54 -9.59 8.48
N ALA A 142 12.53 -9.00 9.15
CA ALA A 142 12.88 -7.59 9.02
C ALA A 142 13.79 -7.36 7.81
N PHE A 143 13.59 -6.25 7.12
CA PHE A 143 14.37 -5.84 5.96
C PHE A 143 15.32 -4.69 6.29
N SER A 144 16.40 -4.60 5.51
CA SER A 144 17.20 -3.38 5.45
C SER A 144 16.41 -2.27 4.75
N PRO A 145 16.62 -0.99 5.10
CA PRO A 145 15.97 0.11 4.41
C PRO A 145 16.28 0.11 2.91
N VAL A 146 15.24 0.18 2.08
CA VAL A 146 15.35 0.27 0.62
C VAL A 146 14.73 1.59 0.15
N ASN A 147 15.38 2.28 -0.77
CA ASN A 147 14.84 3.48 -1.39
C ASN A 147 14.11 3.11 -2.69
N TYR A 148 12.85 2.69 -2.57
CA TYR A 148 12.01 2.32 -3.70
C TYR A 148 11.65 3.52 -4.58
N ALA A 149 11.56 4.71 -4.00
CA ALA A 149 11.36 5.95 -4.77
C ALA A 149 12.52 6.20 -5.74
N ALA A 150 13.76 6.08 -5.26
CA ALA A 150 14.94 6.19 -6.14
C ALA A 150 15.00 5.07 -7.20
N MET A 151 14.53 3.86 -6.88
CA MET A 151 14.44 2.79 -7.88
C MET A 151 13.42 3.13 -8.97
N ALA A 152 12.27 3.72 -8.63
CA ALA A 152 11.28 4.18 -9.60
C ALA A 152 11.87 5.22 -10.55
N GLU A 153 12.60 6.20 -10.02
CA GLU A 153 13.29 7.23 -10.82
C GLU A 153 14.35 6.61 -11.75
N ALA A 154 15.17 5.70 -11.23
CA ALA A 154 16.19 5.00 -12.01
C ALA A 154 15.61 4.18 -13.17
N MET A 155 14.38 3.67 -13.02
CA MET A 155 13.63 2.98 -14.08
C MET A 155 12.89 3.95 -15.03
N GLY A 156 12.91 5.26 -14.76
CA GLY A 156 12.32 6.29 -15.63
C GLY A 156 10.89 6.69 -15.30
N GLY A 157 10.34 6.24 -14.18
CA GLY A 157 9.08 6.71 -13.58
C GLY A 157 9.28 7.87 -12.62
N PHE A 158 8.30 8.09 -11.75
CA PHE A 158 8.38 9.06 -10.66
C PHE A 158 8.54 8.32 -9.32
N GLY A 159 9.40 8.86 -8.45
CA GLY A 159 9.60 8.35 -7.11
C GLY A 159 9.51 9.47 -6.09
N ILE A 160 8.62 9.35 -5.10
CA ILE A 160 8.44 10.32 -4.04
C ILE A 160 8.49 9.61 -2.69
N ARG A 161 9.26 10.14 -1.75
CA ARG A 161 9.31 9.62 -0.39
C ARG A 161 8.59 10.55 0.57
N VAL A 162 7.73 9.98 1.43
CA VAL A 162 6.93 10.71 2.42
C VAL A 162 7.18 10.12 3.80
N GLU A 163 7.44 11.00 4.78
CA GLU A 163 7.71 10.62 6.17
C GLU A 163 6.68 11.22 7.14
N ARG A 164 5.95 12.28 6.72
CA ARG A 164 4.99 12.97 7.58
C ARG A 164 3.57 12.74 7.08
N ARG A 165 2.66 12.49 8.03
CA ARG A 165 1.26 12.23 7.75
C ARG A 165 0.59 13.33 6.93
N GLU A 166 0.85 14.59 7.28
CA GLU A 166 0.22 15.75 6.64
C GLU A 166 0.55 15.91 5.17
N ASP A 167 1.64 15.30 4.71
CA ASP A 167 2.08 15.39 3.31
C ASP A 167 1.51 14.26 2.43
N ILE A 168 0.98 13.18 3.03
CA ILE A 168 0.59 11.96 2.29
C ILE A 168 -0.47 12.25 1.24
N ALA A 169 -1.60 12.86 1.63
CA ALA A 169 -2.71 13.07 0.72
C ALA A 169 -2.31 13.97 -0.46
N ALA A 170 -1.67 15.11 -0.18
CA ALA A 170 -1.23 16.04 -1.23
C ALA A 170 -0.19 15.39 -2.17
N THR A 171 0.71 14.57 -1.63
CA THR A 171 1.71 13.86 -2.46
C THR A 171 1.06 12.81 -3.37
N ILE A 172 0.06 12.08 -2.89
CA ILE A 172 -0.68 11.12 -3.71
C ILE A 172 -1.47 11.84 -4.82
N GLU A 173 -2.13 12.96 -4.51
CA GLU A 173 -2.84 13.78 -5.49
C GLU A 173 -1.90 14.31 -6.59
N ASP A 174 -0.73 14.83 -6.20
CA ASP A 174 0.30 15.28 -7.12
C ASP A 174 0.84 14.12 -7.98
N ALA A 175 1.08 12.96 -7.39
CA ALA A 175 1.52 11.77 -8.11
C ALA A 175 0.52 11.36 -9.21
N PHE A 176 -0.79 11.43 -8.97
CA PHE A 176 -1.81 11.21 -10.00
C PHE A 176 -1.72 12.26 -11.11
N GLY A 177 -1.56 13.54 -10.75
CA GLY A 177 -1.39 14.63 -11.72
C GLY A 177 -0.17 14.41 -12.61
N GLN A 178 0.99 14.11 -12.02
CA GLN A 178 2.24 13.86 -12.76
C GLN A 178 2.17 12.59 -13.61
N ALA A 179 1.63 11.50 -13.06
CA ALA A 179 1.48 10.24 -13.80
C ALA A 179 0.63 10.44 -15.05
N ALA A 180 -0.51 11.12 -14.94
CA ALA A 180 -1.40 11.41 -16.06
C ALA A 180 -0.76 12.36 -17.08
N ALA A 181 -0.13 13.45 -16.64
CA ALA A 181 0.48 14.45 -17.53
C ALA A 181 1.61 13.89 -18.37
N HIS A 182 2.38 12.95 -17.81
CA HIS A 182 3.57 12.40 -18.45
C HIS A 182 3.41 10.97 -18.98
N ASN A 183 2.25 10.32 -18.74
CA ASN A 183 2.02 8.91 -19.04
C ASN A 183 3.12 8.01 -18.45
N LYS A 184 3.41 8.18 -17.17
CA LYS A 184 4.44 7.43 -16.46
C LYS A 184 3.90 6.93 -15.12
N PRO A 185 4.33 5.75 -14.64
CA PRO A 185 3.96 5.31 -13.30
C PRO A 185 4.73 6.08 -12.22
N ALA A 186 4.16 6.12 -11.02
CA ALA A 186 4.75 6.74 -9.83
C ALA A 186 4.76 5.77 -8.65
N ILE A 187 5.81 5.82 -7.81
CA ILE A 187 5.87 5.20 -6.49
C ILE A 187 5.90 6.30 -5.43
N VAL A 188 4.90 6.33 -4.57
CA VAL A 188 4.87 7.12 -3.35
C VAL A 188 5.24 6.20 -2.19
N GLN A 189 6.51 6.25 -1.75
CA GLN A 189 7.03 5.46 -0.64
C GLN A 189 6.74 6.16 0.67
N VAL A 190 5.94 5.55 1.53
CA VAL A 190 5.56 6.09 2.84
C VAL A 190 6.18 5.24 3.93
N SER A 191 7.12 5.80 4.67
CA SER A 191 7.75 5.12 5.80
C SER A 191 6.77 5.01 6.97
N THR A 192 6.51 3.78 7.41
CA THR A 192 5.57 3.48 8.49
C THR A 192 6.23 2.76 9.67
N ASP A 193 5.48 2.60 10.73
CA ASP A 193 5.95 1.97 11.95
C ASP A 193 5.97 0.45 11.81
N GLN A 194 7.15 -0.15 11.89
CA GLN A 194 7.36 -1.59 11.86
C GLN A 194 6.65 -2.31 13.02
N ASP A 195 6.60 -1.66 14.19
CA ASP A 195 6.00 -2.23 15.39
C ASP A 195 4.47 -2.08 15.43
N ALA A 196 3.86 -1.43 14.46
CA ALA A 196 2.42 -1.21 14.42
C ALA A 196 1.61 -2.51 14.46
N SER A 197 2.12 -3.59 13.88
CA SER A 197 1.47 -4.90 13.86
C SER A 197 1.29 -5.51 15.27
N HIS A 198 2.15 -5.13 16.24
CA HIS A 198 2.09 -5.62 17.61
C HIS A 198 1.21 -4.76 18.50
N THR A 199 1.12 -3.48 18.17
CA THR A 199 0.45 -2.48 19.01
C THR A 199 -1.02 -2.28 18.64
N TYR A 200 -1.40 -2.64 17.41
CA TYR A 200 -2.77 -2.65 16.95
C TYR A 200 -3.05 -3.96 16.21
N PRO A 201 -3.55 -4.97 16.91
CA PRO A 201 -3.83 -6.26 16.29
C PRO A 201 -4.94 -6.08 15.25
N VAL A 202 -4.56 -6.10 13.98
CA VAL A 202 -5.51 -6.27 12.89
C VAL A 202 -5.99 -7.72 12.97
N PRO A 203 -7.29 -7.99 13.03
CA PRO A 203 -7.80 -9.35 13.12
C PRO A 203 -7.18 -10.21 12.02
N TYR A 204 -6.69 -11.39 12.39
CA TYR A 204 -6.15 -12.33 11.42
C TYR A 204 -7.22 -12.72 10.38
N VAL A 205 -6.82 -12.99 9.14
CA VAL A 205 -7.76 -13.29 8.05
C VAL A 205 -8.72 -14.44 8.39
N GLY A 206 -8.29 -15.41 9.20
CA GLY A 206 -9.12 -16.51 9.69
C GLY A 206 -10.26 -16.05 10.58
N GLU A 207 -10.05 -15.07 11.44
CA GLU A 207 -11.09 -14.47 12.29
C GLU A 207 -12.07 -13.64 11.47
N LEU A 208 -11.58 -12.89 10.48
CA LEU A 208 -12.40 -12.12 9.54
C LEU A 208 -13.25 -13.01 8.65
N ALA A 209 -12.76 -14.21 8.28
CA ALA A 209 -13.50 -15.19 7.49
C ALA A 209 -14.50 -16.02 8.31
N GLY A 210 -14.57 -15.81 9.64
CA GLY A 210 -15.47 -16.55 10.52
C GLY A 210 -15.11 -18.03 10.69
N TRP A 211 -13.88 -18.40 10.40
CA TRP A 211 -13.37 -19.74 10.62
C TRP A 211 -13.11 -19.91 12.13
N LYS A 212 -14.11 -20.43 12.81
CA LYS A 212 -13.92 -20.93 14.16
C LYS A 212 -13.36 -22.34 14.07
N GLU A 213 -12.25 -22.60 14.80
CA GLU A 213 -11.78 -23.95 15.03
C GLU A 213 -12.85 -24.84 15.66
#